data_4b2025f904560daf1d58fb72e2b88234
#
_entry.id   4b2025f904560daf1d58fb72e2b88234
#
_cell.length_a   1.000
_cell.length_b   1.000
_cell.length_c   1.000
_cell.angle_alpha   90.00
_cell.angle_beta   90.00
_cell.angle_gamma   90.00
#
_symmetry.space_group_name_H-M   'P 1'
#
loop_
_entity.id
_entity.type
_entity.pdbx_description
1 polymer ?
#
loop_
_entity_poly.entity_id
_entity_poly.type
_entity_poly.pdbx_seq_one_letter_code
_entity_poly.pdbx_strand_id
1 'polypeptide(L)'
;RLIKGYTEKQWGRPCSELPADIIRRLPVRFTYDNNYFNDPYQGIADYNALTAALLEGSDTLTDTDFFATDYRDWQRYAHHLVYTGPLDQFFDYSEGRLEWRSLRFDTRTLPVANHQGVAIINDTTADVPYTRTIEHKHFLSHAVPSLLSLPRTVITREYPVPFSAGSGSAAAPYYPVATPRNSALADRYRTIAAELAYVTFIGRLAEYRYCDMDNAIAAAMTAYNLYHETKR
;
A
#
# COMPACT_ATOMS: atom_id res chain seq x y z
N ARG A 1 -25.17 -1.90 2.34
CA ARG A 1 -24.52 -1.23 3.49
C ARG A 1 -23.05 -1.65 3.61
N LEU A 2 -22.73 -2.94 3.74
CA LEU A 2 -21.37 -3.43 4.04
C LEU A 2 -20.29 -2.91 3.06
N ILE A 3 -20.50 -3.07 1.77
CA ILE A 3 -19.53 -2.66 0.75
C ILE A 3 -19.54 -1.14 0.56
N LYS A 4 -20.73 -0.56 0.30
CA LYS A 4 -20.87 0.86 -0.01
C LYS A 4 -20.31 1.75 1.11
N GLY A 5 -20.71 1.54 2.37
CA GLY A 5 -20.31 2.38 3.50
C GLY A 5 -18.79 2.37 3.73
N TYR A 6 -18.17 1.19 3.67
CA TYR A 6 -16.72 1.08 3.77
C TYR A 6 -16.01 1.76 2.60
N THR A 7 -16.44 1.47 1.37
CA THR A 7 -15.80 1.97 0.15
C THR A 7 -15.87 3.49 0.06
N GLU A 8 -17.04 4.08 0.28
CA GLU A 8 -17.20 5.54 0.24
C GLU A 8 -16.37 6.24 1.33
N LYS A 9 -16.28 5.64 2.52
CA LYS A 9 -15.44 6.13 3.61
C LYS A 9 -13.96 6.07 3.24
N GLN A 10 -13.48 4.92 2.76
CA GLN A 10 -12.09 4.70 2.38
C GLN A 10 -11.63 5.66 1.28
N TRP A 11 -12.45 5.84 0.25
CA TRP A 11 -12.09 6.63 -0.92
C TRP A 11 -12.52 8.09 -0.82
N GLY A 12 -13.38 8.45 0.13
CA GLY A 12 -13.91 9.81 0.31
C GLY A 12 -14.78 10.27 -0.85
N ARG A 13 -15.39 9.33 -1.61
CA ARG A 13 -16.19 9.59 -2.82
C ARG A 13 -17.35 8.61 -2.90
N PRO A 14 -18.46 8.99 -3.56
CA PRO A 14 -19.53 8.06 -3.89
C PRO A 14 -19.03 6.87 -4.72
N CYS A 15 -19.59 5.68 -4.48
CA CYS A 15 -19.21 4.47 -5.25
C CYS A 15 -19.44 4.63 -6.76
N SER A 16 -20.39 5.48 -7.18
CA SER A 16 -20.67 5.78 -8.60
C SER A 16 -19.52 6.49 -9.33
N GLU A 17 -18.61 7.11 -8.59
CA GLU A 17 -17.44 7.82 -9.14
C GLU A 17 -16.17 6.94 -9.13
N LEU A 18 -16.26 5.73 -8.61
CA LEU A 18 -15.13 4.83 -8.43
C LEU A 18 -15.17 3.69 -9.47
N PRO A 19 -14.00 3.23 -9.96
CA PRO A 19 -13.95 2.09 -10.86
C PRO A 19 -14.44 0.81 -10.17
N ALA A 20 -15.14 -0.04 -10.92
CA ALA A 20 -15.72 -1.28 -10.40
C ALA A 20 -14.68 -2.27 -9.85
N ASP A 21 -13.44 -2.19 -10.32
CA ASP A 21 -12.34 -3.08 -9.90
C ASP A 21 -12.00 -2.95 -8.41
N ILE A 22 -12.25 -1.79 -7.81
CA ILE A 22 -12.10 -1.58 -6.36
C ILE A 22 -12.98 -2.55 -5.57
N ILE A 23 -14.18 -2.87 -6.09
CA ILE A 23 -15.14 -3.75 -5.41
C ILE A 23 -14.94 -5.20 -5.82
N ARG A 24 -14.60 -5.47 -7.08
CA ARG A 24 -14.44 -6.84 -7.63
C ARG A 24 -13.39 -7.67 -6.90
N ARG A 25 -12.38 -7.04 -6.31
CA ARG A 25 -11.34 -7.71 -5.52
C ARG A 25 -11.81 -8.26 -4.18
N LEU A 26 -12.97 -7.81 -3.69
CA LEU A 26 -13.50 -8.28 -2.42
C LEU A 26 -14.08 -9.69 -2.61
N PRO A 27 -13.57 -10.73 -1.90
CA PRO A 27 -14.11 -12.07 -2.02
C PRO A 27 -15.49 -12.12 -1.38
N VAL A 28 -16.53 -12.18 -2.21
CA VAL A 28 -17.89 -12.46 -1.74
C VAL A 28 -18.06 -13.97 -1.76
N ARG A 29 -18.09 -14.57 -0.57
CA ARG A 29 -18.25 -16.03 -0.39
C ARG A 29 -19.46 -16.32 0.45
N PHE A 30 -20.10 -17.47 0.20
CA PHE A 30 -21.19 -18.00 1.00
C PHE A 30 -20.71 -19.00 2.07
N THR A 31 -19.43 -18.97 2.38
CA THR A 31 -18.78 -19.77 3.41
C THR A 31 -18.12 -18.86 4.44
N TYR A 32 -17.86 -19.38 5.63
CA TYR A 32 -17.12 -18.65 6.67
C TYR A 32 -15.61 -18.60 6.45
N ASP A 33 -15.11 -19.14 5.32
CA ASP A 33 -13.71 -19.07 4.94
C ASP A 33 -13.43 -17.72 4.27
N ASN A 34 -12.69 -16.87 4.96
CA ASN A 34 -12.26 -15.54 4.49
C ASN A 34 -10.81 -15.50 4.02
N ASN A 35 -10.13 -16.63 3.93
CA ASN A 35 -8.75 -16.69 3.48
C ASN A 35 -8.67 -16.37 1.98
N TYR A 36 -7.68 -15.57 1.60
CA TYR A 36 -7.38 -15.30 0.19
C TYR A 36 -6.77 -16.53 -0.49
N PHE A 37 -6.04 -17.34 0.27
CA PHE A 37 -5.38 -18.56 -0.18
C PHE A 37 -5.85 -19.73 0.67
N ASN A 38 -6.07 -20.89 0.05
CA ASN A 38 -6.28 -22.16 0.76
C ASN A 38 -4.93 -22.68 1.25
N ASP A 39 -4.46 -22.14 2.35
CA ASP A 39 -3.12 -22.43 2.81
C ASP A 39 -3.14 -22.91 4.26
N PRO A 40 -2.46 -24.02 4.58
CA PRO A 40 -2.15 -24.40 5.95
C PRO A 40 -1.13 -23.47 6.61
N TYR A 41 -0.46 -22.59 5.86
CA TYR A 41 0.54 -21.65 6.38
C TYR A 41 -0.14 -20.38 6.93
N GLN A 42 0.36 -19.88 8.04
CA GLN A 42 -0.26 -18.75 8.75
C GLN A 42 0.21 -17.37 8.30
N GLY A 43 0.74 -17.26 7.09
CA GLY A 43 1.26 -16.01 6.57
C GLY A 43 2.64 -15.66 7.14
N ILE A 44 3.07 -14.44 6.85
CA ILE A 44 4.40 -13.93 7.22
C ILE A 44 4.29 -13.27 8.59
N ALA A 45 5.04 -13.80 9.57
CA ALA A 45 5.00 -13.32 10.95
C ALA A 45 5.61 -11.90 11.10
N ASP A 46 6.63 -11.59 10.30
CA ASP A 46 7.33 -10.30 10.35
C ASP A 46 7.71 -9.83 8.93
N TYR A 47 7.02 -8.80 8.46
CA TYR A 47 7.29 -8.19 7.15
C TYR A 47 8.61 -7.42 7.10
N ASN A 48 9.12 -6.91 8.23
CA ASN A 48 10.43 -6.27 8.26
C ASN A 48 11.53 -7.31 8.06
N ALA A 49 11.40 -8.49 8.67
CA ALA A 49 12.32 -9.60 8.45
C ALA A 49 12.29 -10.09 6.99
N LEU A 50 11.10 -10.17 6.37
CA LEU A 50 10.98 -10.48 4.94
C LEU A 50 11.71 -9.45 4.08
N THR A 51 11.49 -8.15 4.33
CA THR A 51 12.12 -7.07 3.58
C THR A 51 13.64 -7.09 3.75
N ALA A 52 14.13 -7.31 4.97
CA ALA A 52 15.55 -7.43 5.25
C ALA A 52 16.18 -8.60 4.48
N ALA A 53 15.51 -9.76 4.45
CA ALA A 53 15.98 -10.93 3.70
C ALA A 53 15.99 -10.69 2.17
N LEU A 54 15.01 -9.96 1.64
CA LEU A 54 14.98 -9.60 0.21
C LEU A 54 16.08 -8.60 -0.18
N LEU A 55 16.55 -7.79 0.77
CA LEU A 55 17.61 -6.80 0.55
C LEU A 55 19.01 -7.34 0.90
N GLU A 56 19.12 -8.59 1.35
CA GLU A 56 20.39 -9.20 1.70
C GLU A 56 21.38 -9.15 0.51
N GLY A 57 22.58 -8.68 0.77
CA GLY A 57 23.61 -8.49 -0.27
C GLY A 57 23.45 -7.24 -1.13
N SER A 58 22.49 -6.36 -0.84
CA SER A 58 22.30 -5.07 -1.49
C SER A 58 22.68 -3.92 -0.54
N ASP A 59 23.33 -2.89 -1.07
CA ASP A 59 23.55 -1.66 -0.31
C ASP A 59 22.23 -0.93 -0.11
N THR A 60 21.88 -0.67 1.15
CA THR A 60 20.61 -0.02 1.52
C THR A 60 20.88 1.29 2.24
N LEU A 61 20.30 2.37 1.73
CA LEU A 61 20.32 3.69 2.35
C LEU A 61 18.94 4.03 2.91
N THR A 62 18.85 4.19 4.22
CA THR A 62 17.64 4.66 4.90
C THR A 62 17.71 6.16 5.13
N ASP A 63 16.56 6.79 5.47
CA ASP A 63 16.46 8.22 5.72
C ASP A 63 17.00 9.10 4.58
N THR A 64 16.92 8.57 3.34
CA THR A 64 17.46 9.20 2.14
C THR A 64 16.33 9.49 1.16
N ASP A 65 16.08 10.77 0.90
CA ASP A 65 15.11 11.19 -0.12
C ASP A 65 15.82 11.24 -1.48
N PHE A 66 15.35 10.42 -2.42
CA PHE A 66 15.87 10.36 -3.78
C PHE A 66 15.87 11.74 -4.48
N PHE A 67 14.87 12.59 -4.24
CA PHE A 67 14.73 13.89 -4.89
C PHE A 67 15.52 15.01 -4.19
N ALA A 68 15.89 14.81 -2.93
CA ALA A 68 16.64 15.79 -2.15
C ALA A 68 18.16 15.56 -2.15
N THR A 69 18.63 14.54 -2.86
CA THR A 69 20.04 14.12 -2.91
C THR A 69 20.55 14.03 -4.34
N ASP A 70 21.89 13.88 -4.49
CA ASP A 70 22.57 13.65 -5.79
C ASP A 70 22.14 12.34 -6.45
N TYR A 71 21.41 11.45 -5.74
CA TYR A 71 20.88 10.20 -6.30
C TYR A 71 19.80 10.42 -7.38
N ARG A 72 19.27 11.63 -7.51
CA ARG A 72 18.44 12.00 -8.64
C ARG A 72 19.21 11.89 -9.97
N ASP A 73 20.53 12.14 -9.96
CA ASP A 73 21.44 11.90 -11.08
C ASP A 73 21.89 10.43 -11.11
N TRP A 74 20.93 9.53 -11.02
CA TRP A 74 21.14 8.09 -10.83
C TRP A 74 22.08 7.44 -11.85
N GLN A 75 22.19 8.01 -13.07
CA GLN A 75 23.10 7.52 -14.12
C GLN A 75 24.58 7.56 -13.69
N ARG A 76 24.92 8.35 -12.66
CA ARG A 76 26.28 8.38 -12.08
C ARG A 76 26.57 7.15 -11.23
N TYR A 77 25.52 6.43 -10.79
CA TYR A 77 25.61 5.33 -9.83
C TYR A 77 25.16 3.99 -10.39
N ALA A 78 24.29 3.99 -11.41
CA ALA A 78 23.69 2.76 -11.93
C ALA A 78 23.46 2.84 -13.44
N HIS A 79 23.42 1.68 -14.08
CA HIS A 79 23.07 1.54 -15.50
C HIS A 79 21.56 1.46 -15.74
N HIS A 80 20.78 1.17 -14.71
CA HIS A 80 19.33 1.04 -14.78
C HIS A 80 18.71 1.45 -13.46
N LEU A 81 17.64 2.20 -13.51
CA LEU A 81 16.85 2.62 -12.34
C LEU A 81 15.56 1.82 -12.29
N VAL A 82 15.29 1.21 -11.14
CA VAL A 82 13.94 0.70 -10.82
C VAL A 82 13.30 1.68 -9.85
N TYR A 83 12.32 2.44 -10.34
CA TYR A 83 11.65 3.48 -9.56
C TYR A 83 10.31 2.97 -9.02
N THR A 84 10.10 3.10 -7.71
CA THR A 84 8.89 2.64 -7.01
C THR A 84 8.11 3.77 -6.32
N GLY A 85 8.59 5.01 -6.39
CA GLY A 85 7.94 6.19 -5.83
C GLY A 85 6.75 6.70 -6.65
N PRO A 86 6.08 7.80 -6.25
CA PRO A 86 4.94 8.37 -6.99
C PRO A 86 5.30 8.76 -8.41
N LEU A 87 4.47 8.32 -9.38
CA LEU A 87 4.71 8.51 -10.80
C LEU A 87 4.87 9.98 -11.19
N ASP A 88 3.97 10.83 -10.74
CA ASP A 88 3.96 12.26 -11.06
C ASP A 88 5.14 13.01 -10.42
N GLN A 89 5.62 12.56 -9.27
CA GLN A 89 6.76 13.15 -8.59
C GLN A 89 8.06 12.95 -9.38
N PHE A 90 8.23 11.79 -10.03
CA PHE A 90 9.40 11.52 -10.86
C PHE A 90 9.58 12.57 -11.98
N PHE A 91 8.48 13.04 -12.54
CA PHE A 91 8.43 14.03 -13.61
C PHE A 91 8.21 15.47 -13.11
N ASP A 92 8.49 15.77 -11.84
CA ASP A 92 8.30 17.09 -11.24
C ASP A 92 6.89 17.66 -11.43
N TYR A 93 5.89 16.76 -11.49
CA TYR A 93 4.48 17.11 -11.69
C TYR A 93 4.19 17.86 -12.99
N SER A 94 4.99 17.67 -14.04
CA SER A 94 4.93 18.40 -15.31
C SER A 94 3.56 18.36 -16.01
N GLU A 95 2.83 17.23 -15.88
CA GLU A 95 1.47 17.07 -16.41
C GLU A 95 0.38 17.42 -15.38
N GLY A 96 0.77 17.70 -14.13
CA GLY A 96 -0.10 17.95 -13.00
C GLY A 96 -0.03 16.86 -11.92
N ARG A 97 -0.67 17.13 -10.78
CA ARG A 97 -0.63 16.21 -9.63
C ARG A 97 -1.69 15.13 -9.73
N LEU A 98 -1.27 13.89 -9.48
CA LEU A 98 -2.15 12.75 -9.28
C LEU A 98 -2.77 12.80 -7.88
N GLU A 99 -4.01 12.37 -7.76
CA GLU A 99 -4.73 12.37 -6.49
C GLU A 99 -4.51 11.05 -5.75
N TRP A 100 -4.21 11.14 -4.45
CA TRP A 100 -3.98 10.00 -3.59
C TRP A 100 -4.85 10.05 -2.33
N ARG A 101 -5.15 8.89 -1.78
CA ARG A 101 -5.64 8.75 -0.41
C ARG A 101 -4.50 8.33 0.49
N SER A 102 -4.58 8.77 1.72
CA SER A 102 -3.65 8.42 2.80
C SER A 102 -4.40 7.86 3.99
N LEU A 103 -3.66 7.43 5.00
CA LEU A 103 -4.19 6.97 6.26
C LEU A 103 -3.55 7.76 7.41
N ARG A 104 -4.36 8.13 8.38
CA ARG A 104 -3.92 8.58 9.69
C ARG A 104 -4.18 7.47 10.70
N PHE A 105 -3.17 7.11 11.46
CA PHE A 105 -3.24 6.08 12.48
C PHE A 105 -3.40 6.71 13.86
N ASP A 106 -4.32 6.16 14.68
CA ASP A 106 -4.50 6.48 16.09
C ASP A 106 -4.27 5.21 16.91
N THR A 107 -3.08 5.10 17.50
CA THR A 107 -2.67 3.95 18.28
C THR A 107 -2.79 4.23 19.77
N ARG A 108 -3.48 3.34 20.50
CA ARG A 108 -3.75 3.48 21.93
C ARG A 108 -3.52 2.18 22.68
N THR A 109 -2.99 2.28 23.87
CA THR A 109 -2.98 1.18 24.85
C THR A 109 -4.22 1.27 25.71
N LEU A 110 -5.00 0.19 25.76
CA LEU A 110 -6.21 0.07 26.57
C LEU A 110 -5.95 -0.81 27.80
N PRO A 111 -6.49 -0.46 28.99
CA PRO A 111 -6.34 -1.25 30.22
C PRO A 111 -7.36 -2.40 30.29
N VAL A 112 -7.48 -3.15 29.18
CA VAL A 112 -8.36 -4.33 29.08
C VAL A 112 -7.59 -5.46 28.42
N ALA A 113 -7.86 -6.68 28.81
CA ALA A 113 -7.17 -7.84 28.26
C ALA A 113 -7.54 -8.13 26.80
N ASN A 114 -8.79 -7.79 26.42
CA ASN A 114 -9.30 -8.01 25.06
C ASN A 114 -10.30 -6.89 24.74
N HIS A 115 -10.15 -6.27 23.59
CA HIS A 115 -11.02 -5.18 23.13
C HIS A 115 -12.08 -5.67 22.15
N GLN A 116 -11.69 -6.46 21.17
CA GLN A 116 -12.58 -6.88 20.07
C GLN A 116 -12.56 -8.37 19.76
N GLY A 117 -11.64 -9.15 20.33
CA GLY A 117 -11.60 -10.60 20.20
C GLY A 117 -10.97 -11.15 18.92
N VAL A 118 -10.64 -10.29 17.98
CA VAL A 118 -10.03 -10.61 16.68
C VAL A 118 -9.02 -9.55 16.27
N ALA A 119 -8.09 -9.91 15.37
CA ALA A 119 -7.03 -8.99 14.95
C ALA A 119 -7.57 -7.73 14.24
N ILE A 120 -8.58 -7.86 13.37
CA ILE A 120 -9.09 -6.76 12.55
C ILE A 120 -10.61 -6.77 12.52
N ILE A 121 -11.20 -5.60 12.78
CA ILE A 121 -12.61 -5.31 12.49
C ILE A 121 -12.69 -4.13 11.53
N ASN A 122 -13.34 -4.33 10.38
CA ASN A 122 -13.67 -3.25 9.46
C ASN A 122 -15.02 -2.61 9.87
N ASP A 123 -15.02 -1.30 10.04
CA ASP A 123 -16.23 -0.54 10.33
C ASP A 123 -16.84 0.01 9.04
N THR A 124 -18.08 -0.38 8.76
CA THR A 124 -18.82 0.02 7.56
C THR A 124 -19.86 1.12 7.83
N THR A 125 -19.96 1.58 9.09
CA THR A 125 -20.93 2.56 9.54
C THR A 125 -20.52 3.97 9.10
N ALA A 126 -21.42 4.71 8.49
CA ALA A 126 -21.14 6.06 8.00
C ALA A 126 -20.77 7.05 9.12
N ASP A 127 -21.36 6.88 10.30
CA ASP A 127 -21.20 7.78 11.45
C ASP A 127 -19.84 7.58 12.16
N VAL A 128 -19.11 6.50 11.84
CA VAL A 128 -17.81 6.19 12.41
C VAL A 128 -16.71 6.65 11.44
N PRO A 129 -15.79 7.55 11.84
CA PRO A 129 -14.85 8.19 10.90
C PRO A 129 -13.65 7.32 10.53
N TYR A 130 -13.41 6.21 11.22
CA TYR A 130 -12.37 5.25 10.88
C TYR A 130 -12.93 4.07 10.09
N THR A 131 -12.11 3.44 9.29
CA THR A 131 -12.48 2.28 8.47
C THR A 131 -12.15 0.96 9.14
N ARG A 132 -11.21 0.97 10.10
CA ARG A 132 -10.67 -0.26 10.68
C ARG A 132 -10.19 -0.02 12.10
N THR A 133 -10.39 -1.03 12.95
CA THR A 133 -9.68 -1.17 14.23
C THR A 133 -8.85 -2.44 14.19
N ILE A 134 -7.57 -2.32 14.51
CA ILE A 134 -6.61 -3.41 14.61
C ILE A 134 -6.31 -3.64 16.09
N GLU A 135 -6.44 -4.86 16.60
CA GLU A 135 -5.97 -5.27 17.91
C GLU A 135 -4.74 -6.18 17.75
N HIS A 136 -3.56 -5.59 17.94
CA HIS A 136 -2.29 -6.17 17.50
C HIS A 136 -1.94 -7.53 18.10
N LYS A 137 -2.30 -7.81 19.36
CA LYS A 137 -1.96 -9.06 20.03
C LYS A 137 -2.50 -10.32 19.32
N HIS A 138 -3.62 -10.17 18.61
CA HIS A 138 -4.24 -11.30 17.93
C HIS A 138 -3.48 -11.80 16.71
N PHE A 139 -2.62 -11.00 16.09
CA PHE A 139 -1.78 -11.47 14.99
C PHE A 139 -0.75 -12.50 15.42
N LEU A 140 -0.22 -12.35 16.63
CA LEU A 140 0.84 -13.22 17.16
C LEU A 140 0.34 -14.25 18.17
N SER A 141 -0.96 -14.31 18.43
CA SER A 141 -1.53 -15.17 19.49
C SER A 141 -1.31 -16.65 19.25
N HIS A 142 -1.19 -17.11 18.02
CA HIS A 142 -0.87 -18.49 17.69
C HIS A 142 0.57 -18.85 18.06
N ALA A 143 1.52 -17.96 17.78
CA ALA A 143 2.94 -18.16 18.09
C ALA A 143 3.24 -17.88 19.56
N VAL A 144 2.54 -16.94 20.20
CA VAL A 144 2.74 -16.51 21.58
C VAL A 144 1.38 -16.42 22.31
N PRO A 145 0.79 -17.55 22.73
CA PRO A 145 -0.53 -17.57 23.37
C PRO A 145 -0.64 -16.71 24.64
N SER A 146 0.46 -16.54 25.36
CA SER A 146 0.51 -15.69 26.58
C SER A 146 0.18 -14.21 26.32
N LEU A 147 0.26 -13.73 25.08
CA LEU A 147 -0.17 -12.37 24.74
C LEU A 147 -1.66 -12.13 25.03
N LEU A 148 -2.51 -13.15 24.89
CA LEU A 148 -3.95 -13.04 25.14
C LEU A 148 -4.27 -12.83 26.63
N SER A 149 -3.41 -13.28 27.53
CA SER A 149 -3.59 -13.13 28.98
C SER A 149 -3.07 -11.80 29.54
N LEU A 150 -2.40 -10.97 28.74
CA LEU A 150 -1.94 -9.65 29.18
C LEU A 150 -3.14 -8.75 29.57
N PRO A 151 -3.07 -8.04 30.72
CA PRO A 151 -4.17 -7.23 31.23
C PRO A 151 -4.41 -5.93 30.43
N ARG A 152 -3.64 -5.73 29.37
CA ARG A 152 -3.73 -4.55 28.47
C ARG A 152 -3.63 -5.00 27.03
N THR A 153 -4.17 -4.20 26.13
CA THR A 153 -4.05 -4.44 24.69
C THR A 153 -3.71 -3.14 23.95
N VAL A 154 -3.07 -3.27 22.78
CA VAL A 154 -2.80 -2.15 21.88
C VAL A 154 -3.75 -2.24 20.71
N ILE A 155 -4.46 -1.15 20.44
CA ILE A 155 -5.31 -1.00 19.26
C ILE A 155 -4.80 0.12 18.39
N THR A 156 -5.00 -0.01 17.07
CA THR A 156 -4.80 1.08 16.10
C THR A 156 -6.07 1.27 15.28
N ARG A 157 -6.54 2.51 15.17
CA ARG A 157 -7.63 2.90 14.28
C ARG A 157 -7.09 3.58 13.03
N GLU A 158 -7.57 3.18 11.86
CA GLU A 158 -7.20 3.73 10.57
C GLU A 158 -8.23 4.73 10.08
N TYR A 159 -7.81 5.98 9.92
CA TYR A 159 -8.64 7.08 9.40
C TYR A 159 -8.23 7.41 7.98
N PRO A 160 -9.07 7.16 6.97
CA PRO A 160 -8.77 7.55 5.60
C PRO A 160 -8.84 9.06 5.44
N VAL A 161 -7.78 9.64 4.91
CA VAL A 161 -7.64 11.08 4.71
C VAL A 161 -7.17 11.38 3.29
N PRO A 162 -7.45 12.58 2.73
CA PRO A 162 -6.80 13.03 1.51
C PRO A 162 -5.28 13.09 1.74
N PHE A 163 -4.51 12.77 0.70
CA PHE A 163 -3.08 13.01 0.70
C PHE A 163 -2.80 14.42 0.16
N SER A 164 -1.96 15.17 0.87
CA SER A 164 -1.43 16.46 0.41
C SER A 164 0.08 16.44 0.51
N ALA A 165 0.76 16.48 -0.62
CA ALA A 165 2.20 16.59 -0.67
C ALA A 165 2.64 17.90 -0.01
N GLY A 166 3.59 17.84 0.92
CA GLY A 166 4.13 19.01 1.62
C GLY A 166 3.40 19.43 2.89
N SER A 167 2.41 18.69 3.35
CA SER A 167 1.68 19.01 4.60
C SER A 167 2.43 18.66 5.89
N GLY A 168 3.75 18.44 5.85
CA GLY A 168 4.59 18.20 7.04
C GLY A 168 4.17 16.97 7.89
N SER A 169 3.14 16.31 7.49
CA SER A 169 2.59 15.13 8.12
C SER A 169 3.33 13.90 7.58
N ALA A 170 3.56 12.93 8.45
CA ALA A 170 4.06 11.60 8.10
C ALA A 170 3.10 10.80 7.16
N ALA A 171 2.16 11.47 6.50
CA ALA A 171 1.21 10.85 5.60
C ALA A 171 1.88 10.50 4.27
N ALA A 172 1.92 9.21 3.95
CA ALA A 172 2.37 8.70 2.66
C ALA A 172 1.18 8.55 1.70
N PRO A 173 1.40 8.56 0.36
CA PRO A 173 0.38 8.18 -0.60
C PRO A 173 0.17 6.66 -0.54
N TYR A 174 -1.01 6.22 -0.08
CA TYR A 174 -1.31 4.78 0.05
C TYR A 174 -2.14 4.25 -1.12
N TYR A 175 -3.12 5.02 -1.59
CA TYR A 175 -4.09 4.53 -2.55
C TYR A 175 -4.28 5.53 -3.69
N PRO A 176 -4.06 5.11 -4.96
CA PRO A 176 -4.31 5.94 -6.13
C PRO A 176 -5.82 6.14 -6.33
N VAL A 177 -6.26 7.36 -6.53
CA VAL A 177 -7.69 7.68 -6.78
C VAL A 177 -7.96 7.62 -8.28
N ALA A 178 -8.30 6.44 -8.80
CA ALA A 178 -8.45 6.14 -10.21
C ALA A 178 -9.79 6.68 -10.79
N THR A 179 -10.01 8.00 -10.72
CA THR A 179 -11.07 8.66 -11.48
C THR A 179 -10.72 8.72 -12.96
N PRO A 180 -11.69 8.92 -13.90
CA PRO A 180 -11.39 9.09 -15.33
C PRO A 180 -10.34 10.19 -15.59
N ARG A 181 -10.41 11.31 -14.85
CA ARG A 181 -9.44 12.40 -14.96
C ARG A 181 -8.03 11.93 -14.54
N ASN A 182 -7.92 11.30 -13.40
CA ASN A 182 -6.62 10.86 -12.88
C ASN A 182 -6.04 9.71 -13.69
N SER A 183 -6.88 8.82 -14.23
CA SER A 183 -6.45 7.76 -15.14
C SER A 183 -5.88 8.35 -16.42
N ALA A 184 -6.57 9.30 -17.05
CA ALA A 184 -6.05 9.99 -18.23
C ALA A 184 -4.75 10.77 -17.95
N LEU A 185 -4.61 11.35 -16.75
CA LEU A 185 -3.38 12.01 -16.32
C LEU A 185 -2.24 11.01 -16.14
N ALA A 186 -2.50 9.86 -15.50
CA ALA A 186 -1.53 8.80 -15.34
C ALA A 186 -1.09 8.22 -16.69
N ASP A 187 -1.99 8.09 -17.66
CA ASP A 187 -1.66 7.61 -19.00
C ASP A 187 -0.70 8.57 -19.73
N ARG A 188 -0.83 9.88 -19.55
CA ARG A 188 0.15 10.84 -20.08
C ARG A 188 1.53 10.61 -19.48
N TYR A 189 1.63 10.46 -18.17
CA TYR A 189 2.91 10.14 -17.53
C TYR A 189 3.49 8.80 -18.00
N ARG A 190 2.66 7.77 -18.19
CA ARG A 190 3.12 6.47 -18.72
C ARG A 190 3.67 6.60 -20.14
N THR A 191 3.07 7.47 -20.97
CA THR A 191 3.58 7.75 -22.32
C THR A 191 4.98 8.34 -22.24
N ILE A 192 5.21 9.33 -21.40
CA ILE A 192 6.54 9.94 -21.20
C ILE A 192 7.53 8.90 -20.59
N ALA A 193 7.07 8.13 -19.62
CA ALA A 193 7.87 7.09 -18.97
C ALA A 193 8.36 6.02 -19.94
N ALA A 194 7.55 5.67 -20.94
CA ALA A 194 7.89 4.66 -21.95
C ALA A 194 9.07 5.08 -22.86
N GLU A 195 9.39 6.37 -22.93
CA GLU A 195 10.54 6.88 -23.68
C GLU A 195 11.87 6.72 -22.90
N LEU A 196 11.82 6.39 -21.61
CA LEU A 196 12.99 6.26 -20.75
C LEU A 196 13.56 4.82 -20.79
N ALA A 197 14.46 4.55 -21.71
CA ALA A 197 14.99 3.20 -21.97
C ALA A 197 15.66 2.50 -20.76
N TYR A 198 16.13 3.26 -19.78
CA TYR A 198 16.89 2.72 -18.64
C TYR A 198 16.18 2.91 -17.30
N VAL A 199 14.87 3.17 -17.32
CA VAL A 199 14.06 3.31 -16.11
C VAL A 199 12.89 2.35 -16.17
N THR A 200 12.72 1.55 -15.12
CA THR A 200 11.53 0.71 -14.93
C THR A 200 10.68 1.31 -13.82
N PHE A 201 9.44 1.68 -14.13
CA PHE A 201 8.45 2.11 -13.16
C PHE A 201 7.64 0.90 -12.72
N ILE A 202 7.64 0.59 -11.41
CA ILE A 202 7.00 -0.62 -10.89
C ILE A 202 6.43 -0.38 -9.49
N GLY A 203 5.36 -1.08 -9.17
CA GLY A 203 4.71 -1.02 -7.88
C GLY A 203 3.58 0.01 -7.83
N ARG A 204 2.85 0.00 -6.71
CA ARG A 204 1.60 0.75 -6.53
C ARG A 204 1.72 2.23 -6.86
N LEU A 205 2.80 2.88 -6.43
CA LEU A 205 2.98 4.31 -6.59
C LEU A 205 3.45 4.67 -8.00
N ALA A 206 4.45 3.96 -8.52
CA ALA A 206 5.04 4.26 -9.82
C ALA A 206 4.12 3.85 -11.00
N GLU A 207 3.28 2.84 -10.83
CA GLU A 207 2.29 2.45 -11.84
C GLU A 207 0.96 3.20 -11.68
N TYR A 208 0.78 3.97 -10.60
CA TYR A 208 -0.51 4.57 -10.24
C TYR A 208 -1.66 3.56 -10.31
N ARG A 209 -1.46 2.39 -9.73
CA ARG A 209 -2.40 1.27 -9.77
C ARG A 209 -2.48 0.59 -8.41
N TYR A 210 -3.70 0.37 -7.93
CA TYR A 210 -3.88 -0.42 -6.73
C TYR A 210 -3.42 -1.87 -6.97
N CYS A 211 -2.51 -2.35 -6.13
CA CYS A 211 -2.10 -3.76 -6.10
C CYS A 211 -1.82 -4.19 -4.66
N ASP A 212 -2.02 -5.46 -4.39
CA ASP A 212 -1.60 -6.10 -3.14
C ASP A 212 -0.14 -6.58 -3.25
N MET A 213 0.48 -6.99 -2.16
CA MET A 213 1.92 -7.30 -2.13
C MET A 213 2.32 -8.46 -3.04
N ASP A 214 1.49 -9.49 -3.15
CA ASP A 214 1.70 -10.62 -4.06
C ASP A 214 1.79 -10.16 -5.51
N ASN A 215 0.89 -9.29 -5.93
CA ASN A 215 0.91 -8.70 -7.27
C ASN A 215 2.12 -7.79 -7.50
N ALA A 216 2.56 -7.05 -6.48
CA ALA A 216 3.77 -6.23 -6.58
C ALA A 216 5.02 -7.11 -6.74
N ILE A 217 5.11 -8.20 -6.00
CA ILE A 217 6.22 -9.18 -6.13
C ILE A 217 6.19 -9.83 -7.50
N ALA A 218 5.04 -10.31 -7.98
CA ALA A 218 4.89 -10.92 -9.30
C ALA A 218 5.30 -9.96 -10.42
N ALA A 219 4.91 -8.68 -10.31
CA ALA A 219 5.30 -7.65 -11.27
C ALA A 219 6.82 -7.41 -11.25
N ALA A 220 7.45 -7.40 -10.07
CA ALA A 220 8.91 -7.25 -9.95
C ALA A 220 9.65 -8.43 -10.59
N MET A 221 9.20 -9.66 -10.36
CA MET A 221 9.76 -10.86 -11.01
C MET A 221 9.63 -10.81 -12.53
N THR A 222 8.50 -10.35 -13.04
CA THR A 222 8.28 -10.17 -14.48
C THR A 222 9.23 -9.14 -15.07
N ALA A 223 9.35 -7.98 -14.42
CA ALA A 223 10.27 -6.92 -14.88
C ALA A 223 11.73 -7.38 -14.88
N TYR A 224 12.14 -8.14 -13.85
CA TYR A 224 13.47 -8.73 -13.78
C TYR A 224 13.75 -9.67 -14.95
N ASN A 225 12.83 -10.57 -15.27
CA ASN A 225 12.99 -11.52 -16.38
C ASN A 225 13.10 -10.79 -17.72
N LEU A 226 12.23 -9.82 -17.99
CA LEU A 226 12.27 -9.02 -19.22
C LEU A 226 13.60 -8.27 -19.36
N TYR A 227 14.10 -7.69 -18.28
CA TYR A 227 15.39 -6.98 -18.28
C TYR A 227 16.56 -7.90 -18.65
N HIS A 228 16.55 -9.14 -18.18
CA HIS A 228 17.60 -10.12 -18.50
C HIS A 228 17.47 -10.75 -19.89
N GLU A 229 16.26 -10.89 -20.41
CA GLU A 229 16.02 -11.38 -21.77
C GLU A 229 16.48 -10.38 -22.84
N THR A 230 16.30 -9.08 -22.59
CA THR A 230 16.72 -8.03 -23.53
C THR A 230 18.23 -7.78 -23.55
N LYS A 231 18.97 -8.35 -22.61
CA LYS A 231 20.47 -8.25 -22.56
C LYS A 231 21.20 -9.48 -23.12
N ARG A 232 20.47 -10.49 -23.54
CA ARG A 232 21.01 -11.67 -24.24
C ARG A 232 20.94 -11.47 -25.74
#